data_15cd4c6c77c2810c1dd58816c9d89776
#
_entry.id   15cd4c6c77c2810c1dd58816c9d89776
#
_cell.length_a   1.000
_cell.length_b   1.000
_cell.length_c   1.000
_cell.angle_alpha   90.00
_cell.angle_beta   90.00
_cell.angle_gamma   90.00
#
_symmetry.space_group_name_H-M   'P 1'
#
loop_
_entity.id
_entity.type
_entity.pdbx_description
1 polymer ?
#
loop_
_entity_poly.entity_id
_entity_poly.type
_entity_poly.pdbx_seq_one_letter_code
_entity_poly.pdbx_strand_id
1 'polypeptide(L)'
;MPKIVHISGAVDAFYHALADRLHRAGATLTEDPSEAEVTVGIGEGASGDVAIVPAHVGHGEADLVVRIHDLLIPEGAIDWGSEVIHDWADWVKDGAEGIHPPDIEARHWVHVRDATDALALLILADTDATIQGVIDMSGRRAWTPKSVLAEMTLMWSRFTNALHHSHTIHSLTENTNPAASSYRPKDIRPDLGPLHDALLKAGGEGWRPLVSMRVALMEIFAHRNN
;
A
#
# COMPACT_ATOMS: atom_id res chain seq x y z
N MET A 1 23.10 -16.52 -8.06
CA MET A 1 21.98 -17.50 -7.98
C MET A 1 20.75 -16.76 -7.54
N PRO A 2 19.52 -17.21 -7.87
CA PRO A 2 18.32 -16.63 -7.29
C PRO A 2 18.33 -16.82 -5.78
N LYS A 3 17.98 -15.78 -5.02
CA LYS A 3 17.88 -15.84 -3.56
C LYS A 3 16.70 -16.71 -3.15
N ILE A 4 16.86 -17.59 -2.20
CA ILE A 4 15.79 -18.47 -1.69
C ILE A 4 15.12 -17.76 -0.52
N VAL A 5 13.81 -17.53 -0.61
CA VAL A 5 13.03 -16.76 0.37
C VAL A 5 11.89 -17.62 0.92
N HIS A 6 11.77 -17.67 2.24
CA HIS A 6 10.61 -18.22 2.92
C HIS A 6 9.72 -17.08 3.43
N ILE A 7 8.42 -17.16 3.15
CA ILE A 7 7.44 -16.18 3.64
C ILE A 7 6.49 -16.89 4.61
N SER A 8 6.34 -16.36 5.81
CA SER A 8 5.40 -16.83 6.84
C SER A 8 4.39 -15.75 7.22
N GLY A 9 3.19 -16.15 7.63
CA GLY A 9 2.12 -15.25 8.04
C GLY A 9 0.78 -15.63 7.44
N ALA A 10 -0.22 -14.76 7.58
CA ALA A 10 -1.54 -14.97 6.99
C ALA A 10 -1.47 -14.90 5.46
N VAL A 11 -2.07 -15.91 4.79
CA VAL A 11 -2.11 -15.95 3.32
C VAL A 11 -3.30 -15.11 2.85
N ASP A 12 -3.06 -13.83 2.69
CA ASP A 12 -4.02 -12.81 2.24
C ASP A 12 -3.59 -12.16 0.91
N ALA A 13 -4.30 -11.13 0.48
CA ALA A 13 -3.97 -10.39 -0.75
C ALA A 13 -2.58 -9.73 -0.69
N PHE A 14 -2.15 -9.28 0.49
CA PHE A 14 -0.80 -8.73 0.64
C PHE A 14 0.27 -9.80 0.50
N TYR A 15 0.09 -10.96 1.14
CA TYR A 15 0.98 -12.11 0.99
C TYR A 15 1.16 -12.49 -0.48
N HIS A 16 0.05 -12.63 -1.21
CA HIS A 16 0.09 -13.00 -2.63
C HIS A 16 0.79 -11.93 -3.48
N ALA A 17 0.53 -10.65 -3.22
CA ALA A 17 1.18 -9.55 -3.93
C ALA A 17 2.71 -9.53 -3.69
N LEU A 18 3.15 -9.76 -2.45
CA LEU A 18 4.58 -9.82 -2.13
C LEU A 18 5.25 -11.05 -2.75
N ALA A 19 4.62 -12.22 -2.62
CA ALA A 19 5.14 -13.47 -3.19
C ALA A 19 5.32 -13.37 -4.72
N ASP A 20 4.30 -12.87 -5.43
CA ASP A 20 4.36 -12.63 -6.87
C ASP A 20 5.45 -11.60 -7.23
N ARG A 21 5.60 -10.53 -6.46
CA ARG A 21 6.63 -9.53 -6.70
C ARG A 21 8.04 -10.06 -6.49
N LEU A 22 8.27 -10.85 -5.44
CA LEU A 22 9.55 -11.51 -5.19
C LEU A 22 9.91 -12.49 -6.31
N HIS A 23 8.94 -13.31 -6.74
CA HIS A 23 9.13 -14.23 -7.84
C HIS A 23 9.53 -13.50 -9.14
N ARG A 24 8.83 -12.41 -9.48
CA ARG A 24 9.18 -11.57 -10.65
C ARG A 24 10.52 -10.86 -10.50
N ALA A 25 10.97 -10.61 -9.28
CA ALA A 25 12.30 -10.07 -9.01
C ALA A 25 13.42 -11.12 -9.07
N GLY A 26 13.07 -12.39 -9.35
CA GLY A 26 14.02 -13.48 -9.54
C GLY A 26 14.30 -14.29 -8.27
N ALA A 27 13.52 -14.11 -7.20
CA ALA A 27 13.61 -14.98 -6.02
C ALA A 27 13.00 -16.37 -6.29
N THR A 28 13.49 -17.37 -5.59
CA THR A 28 12.85 -18.67 -5.45
C THR A 28 12.15 -18.73 -4.10
N LEU A 29 10.84 -19.01 -4.09
CA LEU A 29 10.10 -19.19 -2.84
C LEU A 29 10.17 -20.64 -2.38
N THR A 30 10.35 -20.84 -1.07
CA THR A 30 10.34 -22.16 -0.43
C THR A 30 9.33 -22.21 0.71
N GLU A 31 8.72 -23.38 0.92
CA GLU A 31 7.87 -23.65 2.09
C GLU A 31 8.71 -24.04 3.33
N ASP A 32 9.91 -24.54 3.13
CA ASP A 32 10.80 -24.95 4.21
C ASP A 32 11.73 -23.79 4.64
N PRO A 33 11.53 -23.23 5.86
CA PRO A 33 12.39 -22.14 6.34
C PRO A 33 13.87 -22.55 6.48
N SER A 34 14.17 -23.85 6.61
CA SER A 34 15.55 -24.32 6.73
C SER A 34 16.35 -24.27 5.42
N GLU A 35 15.66 -24.17 4.28
CA GLU A 35 16.25 -24.00 2.95
C GLU A 35 16.38 -22.53 2.55
N ALA A 36 15.78 -21.63 3.31
CA ALA A 36 15.74 -20.21 2.97
C ALA A 36 17.07 -19.51 3.29
N GLU A 37 17.50 -18.64 2.39
CA GLU A 37 18.57 -17.67 2.63
C GLU A 37 18.04 -16.41 3.36
N VAL A 38 16.73 -16.14 3.21
CA VAL A 38 16.05 -15.04 3.90
C VAL A 38 14.66 -15.52 4.33
N THR A 39 14.35 -15.27 5.60
CA THR A 39 13.03 -15.52 6.20
C THR A 39 12.27 -14.20 6.36
N VAL A 40 11.01 -14.17 5.89
CA VAL A 40 10.14 -13.00 5.92
C VAL A 40 8.89 -13.34 6.70
N GLY A 41 8.66 -12.64 7.81
CA GLY A 41 7.39 -12.72 8.55
C GLY A 41 6.43 -11.59 8.15
N ILE A 42 5.13 -11.89 8.09
CA ILE A 42 4.09 -10.91 7.73
C ILE A 42 3.00 -10.89 8.80
N GLY A 43 2.57 -9.69 9.20
CA GLY A 43 1.45 -9.46 10.11
C GLY A 43 1.85 -9.34 11.57
N GLU A 44 0.86 -9.40 12.48
CA GLU A 44 1.09 -9.26 13.91
C GLU A 44 2.02 -10.35 14.44
N GLY A 45 3.02 -9.95 15.24
CA GLY A 45 4.02 -10.87 15.80
C GLY A 45 5.03 -11.43 14.79
N ALA A 46 5.06 -10.92 13.57
CA ALA A 46 5.99 -11.35 12.53
C ALA A 46 7.45 -11.33 13.02
N SER A 47 8.20 -12.35 12.65
CA SER A 47 9.61 -12.55 13.01
C SER A 47 10.40 -13.13 11.84
N GLY A 48 11.72 -13.12 11.92
CA GLY A 48 12.64 -13.61 10.89
C GLY A 48 13.73 -12.60 10.56
N ASP A 49 14.39 -12.75 9.43
CA ASP A 49 15.37 -11.75 8.98
C ASP A 49 14.67 -10.41 8.67
N VAL A 50 13.45 -10.49 8.11
CA VAL A 50 12.60 -9.34 7.82
C VAL A 50 11.21 -9.56 8.39
N ALA A 51 10.74 -8.64 9.24
CA ALA A 51 9.35 -8.59 9.69
C ALA A 51 8.62 -7.43 9.01
N ILE A 52 7.45 -7.71 8.42
CA ILE A 52 6.58 -6.73 7.76
C ILE A 52 5.27 -6.68 8.52
N VAL A 53 4.98 -5.54 9.14
CA VAL A 53 3.83 -5.42 10.04
C VAL A 53 3.01 -4.17 9.73
N PRO A 54 1.68 -4.21 9.94
CA PRO A 54 0.92 -2.98 10.06
C PRO A 54 1.47 -2.09 11.18
N ALA A 55 1.53 -0.79 10.98
CA ALA A 55 2.20 0.12 11.92
C ALA A 55 1.58 0.16 13.32
N HIS A 56 0.34 -0.32 13.48
CA HIS A 56 -0.40 -0.33 14.75
C HIS A 56 -0.27 -1.63 15.55
N VAL A 57 0.43 -2.65 15.01
CA VAL A 57 0.64 -3.92 15.71
C VAL A 57 2.10 -4.15 16.08
N GLY A 58 2.32 -5.10 16.99
CA GLY A 58 3.66 -5.50 17.41
C GLY A 58 4.33 -6.48 16.45
N HIS A 59 5.65 -6.58 16.56
CA HIS A 59 6.47 -7.56 15.84
C HIS A 59 7.24 -8.45 16.82
N GLY A 60 7.70 -9.62 16.35
CA GLY A 60 8.64 -10.48 17.04
C GLY A 60 10.10 -10.06 16.80
N GLU A 61 11.03 -10.99 17.01
CA GLU A 61 12.44 -10.75 16.74
C GLU A 61 12.71 -10.72 15.23
N ALA A 62 13.35 -9.66 14.75
CA ALA A 62 13.75 -9.51 13.36
C ALA A 62 14.93 -8.54 13.23
N ASP A 63 15.80 -8.78 12.25
CA ASP A 63 16.90 -7.87 11.94
C ASP A 63 16.40 -6.57 11.34
N LEU A 64 15.46 -6.66 10.40
CA LEU A 64 14.78 -5.54 9.78
C LEU A 64 13.28 -5.62 10.05
N VAL A 65 12.71 -4.55 10.58
CA VAL A 65 11.25 -4.40 10.76
C VAL A 65 10.75 -3.29 9.84
N VAL A 66 9.80 -3.62 8.96
CA VAL A 66 9.12 -2.65 8.11
C VAL A 66 7.69 -2.45 8.62
N ARG A 67 7.41 -1.28 9.19
CA ARG A 67 6.06 -0.91 9.63
C ARG A 67 5.34 -0.16 8.52
N ILE A 68 4.27 -0.76 7.98
CA ILE A 68 3.50 -0.16 6.89
C ILE A 68 2.30 0.59 7.47
N HIS A 69 2.20 1.88 7.11
CA HIS A 69 1.07 2.73 7.44
C HIS A 69 0.12 2.83 6.26
N ASP A 70 -1.19 2.69 6.53
CA ASP A 70 -2.26 2.96 5.56
C ASP A 70 -2.05 2.27 4.20
N LEU A 71 -1.85 0.96 4.21
CA LEU A 71 -1.64 0.16 3.00
C LEU A 71 -2.95 0.05 2.21
N LEU A 72 -2.89 0.41 0.93
CA LEU A 72 -4.01 0.36 0.02
C LEU A 72 -3.90 -0.90 -0.85
N ILE A 73 -4.81 -1.85 -0.62
CA ILE A 73 -4.90 -3.13 -1.32
C ILE A 73 -6.24 -3.16 -2.06
N PRO A 74 -6.25 -3.19 -3.40
CA PRO A 74 -7.50 -3.12 -4.18
C PRO A 74 -8.49 -4.25 -3.89
N GLU A 75 -7.99 -5.47 -3.64
CA GLU A 75 -8.79 -6.64 -3.27
C GLU A 75 -9.34 -6.55 -1.84
N GLY A 76 -8.74 -5.71 -1.02
CA GLY A 76 -8.94 -5.66 0.43
C GLY A 76 -8.08 -6.69 1.16
N ALA A 77 -7.68 -6.34 2.36
CA ALA A 77 -7.06 -7.25 3.33
C ALA A 77 -7.34 -6.74 4.74
N ILE A 78 -7.59 -7.65 5.66
CA ILE A 78 -7.86 -7.34 7.06
C ILE A 78 -6.55 -6.87 7.72
N ASP A 79 -6.67 -5.92 8.64
CA ASP A 79 -5.57 -5.41 9.49
C ASP A 79 -4.50 -4.54 8.82
N TRP A 80 -4.63 -4.25 7.51
CA TRP A 80 -3.67 -3.38 6.80
C TRP A 80 -4.13 -1.92 6.67
N GLY A 81 -5.31 -1.59 7.21
CA GLY A 81 -5.84 -0.22 7.25
C GLY A 81 -6.61 0.20 5.99
N SER A 82 -6.80 -0.71 5.04
CA SER A 82 -7.54 -0.42 3.80
C SER A 82 -9.06 -0.49 3.92
N GLU A 83 -9.60 -1.03 5.02
CA GLU A 83 -11.03 -1.28 5.21
C GLU A 83 -11.87 -0.02 5.03
N VAL A 84 -11.43 1.08 5.64
CA VAL A 84 -12.16 2.35 5.57
C VAL A 84 -12.29 2.88 4.14
N ILE A 85 -11.30 2.64 3.28
CA ILE A 85 -11.36 3.10 1.89
C ILE A 85 -12.33 2.25 1.06
N HIS A 86 -12.46 0.98 1.40
CA HIS A 86 -13.46 0.08 0.81
C HIS A 86 -14.87 0.47 1.23
N ASP A 87 -15.10 0.79 2.51
CA ASP A 87 -16.39 1.29 2.99
C ASP A 87 -16.79 2.59 2.28
N TRP A 88 -15.83 3.49 2.05
CA TRP A 88 -16.07 4.72 1.28
C TRP A 88 -16.39 4.44 -0.18
N ALA A 89 -15.75 3.46 -0.79
CA ALA A 89 -16.03 3.07 -2.18
C ALA A 89 -17.44 2.51 -2.31
N ASP A 90 -17.89 1.66 -1.38
CA ASP A 90 -19.26 1.14 -1.38
C ASP A 90 -20.29 2.26 -1.18
N TRP A 91 -20.06 3.13 -0.20
CA TRP A 91 -20.94 4.29 0.03
C TRP A 91 -21.10 5.17 -1.22
N VAL A 92 -20.01 5.41 -1.96
CA VAL A 92 -20.05 6.19 -3.22
C VAL A 92 -20.79 5.42 -4.31
N LYS A 93 -20.62 4.09 -4.40
CA LYS A 93 -21.34 3.22 -5.36
C LYS A 93 -22.84 3.23 -5.11
N ASP A 94 -23.26 3.27 -3.85
CA ASP A 94 -24.66 3.32 -3.42
C ASP A 94 -25.27 4.71 -3.56
N GLY A 95 -24.65 5.61 -4.32
CA GLY A 95 -25.15 6.96 -4.59
C GLY A 95 -24.91 7.96 -3.47
N ALA A 96 -24.00 7.66 -2.55
CA ALA A 96 -23.69 8.46 -1.36
C ALA A 96 -24.92 8.63 -0.43
N GLU A 97 -25.79 7.63 -0.43
CA GLU A 97 -26.96 7.58 0.44
C GLU A 97 -26.68 6.82 1.75
N GLY A 98 -27.52 7.03 2.75
CA GLY A 98 -27.40 6.35 4.04
C GLY A 98 -26.45 7.04 5.03
N ILE A 99 -25.81 6.24 5.89
CA ILE A 99 -24.91 6.74 6.93
C ILE A 99 -23.59 7.17 6.28
N HIS A 100 -23.26 8.46 6.44
CA HIS A 100 -21.97 8.98 5.97
C HIS A 100 -20.81 8.20 6.66
N PRO A 101 -19.82 7.73 5.90
CA PRO A 101 -18.64 7.10 6.48
C PRO A 101 -17.97 7.96 7.54
N PRO A 102 -17.34 7.35 8.56
CA PRO A 102 -16.73 8.11 9.64
C PRO A 102 -15.69 9.09 9.11
N ASP A 103 -15.68 10.30 9.65
CA ASP A 103 -14.62 11.26 9.43
C ASP A 103 -13.43 10.84 10.28
N ILE A 104 -12.34 10.50 9.62
CA ILE A 104 -11.08 10.08 10.23
C ILE A 104 -10.00 11.12 9.96
N GLU A 105 -8.90 11.03 10.67
CA GLU A 105 -7.73 11.86 10.39
C GLU A 105 -7.17 11.60 8.99
N ALA A 106 -6.43 12.57 8.48
CA ALA A 106 -5.77 12.42 7.18
C ALA A 106 -4.74 11.29 7.23
N ARG A 107 -4.72 10.47 6.21
CA ARG A 107 -3.84 9.29 6.11
C ARG A 107 -2.83 9.43 4.97
N HIS A 108 -1.74 8.68 5.08
CA HIS A 108 -0.65 8.66 4.10
C HIS A 108 -0.65 7.34 3.32
N TRP A 109 -1.68 7.15 2.50
CA TRP A 109 -1.90 5.91 1.75
C TRP A 109 -0.72 5.54 0.84
N VAL A 110 -0.29 4.30 0.94
CA VAL A 110 0.67 3.67 0.04
C VAL A 110 0.01 2.49 -0.67
N HIS A 111 0.18 2.40 -1.99
CA HIS A 111 -0.37 1.31 -2.78
C HIS A 111 0.46 0.03 -2.60
N VAL A 112 -0.21 -1.13 -2.60
CA VAL A 112 0.45 -2.45 -2.42
C VAL A 112 1.56 -2.70 -3.43
N ARG A 113 1.43 -2.24 -4.68
CA ARG A 113 2.51 -2.37 -5.68
C ARG A 113 3.76 -1.59 -5.30
N ASP A 114 3.61 -0.33 -4.88
CA ASP A 114 4.77 0.47 -4.44
C ASP A 114 5.42 -0.13 -3.19
N ALA A 115 4.60 -0.63 -2.26
CA ALA A 115 5.09 -1.29 -1.05
C ALA A 115 5.85 -2.58 -1.38
N THR A 116 5.28 -3.46 -2.20
CA THR A 116 5.93 -4.74 -2.56
C THR A 116 7.16 -4.54 -3.44
N ASP A 117 7.19 -3.51 -4.29
CA ASP A 117 8.39 -3.13 -5.05
C ASP A 117 9.55 -2.74 -4.13
N ALA A 118 9.28 -1.90 -3.14
CA ALA A 118 10.28 -1.51 -2.15
C ALA A 118 10.73 -2.70 -1.28
N LEU A 119 9.78 -3.50 -0.80
CA LEU A 119 10.06 -4.69 0.01
C LEU A 119 10.91 -5.70 -0.76
N ALA A 120 10.63 -5.95 -2.03
CA ALA A 120 11.43 -6.85 -2.84
C ALA A 120 12.89 -6.38 -2.95
N LEU A 121 13.13 -5.07 -3.09
CA LEU A 121 14.49 -4.53 -3.07
C LEU A 121 15.18 -4.75 -1.73
N LEU A 122 14.49 -4.52 -0.61
CA LEU A 122 15.05 -4.70 0.73
C LEU A 122 15.36 -6.17 1.04
N ILE A 123 14.44 -7.08 0.70
CA ILE A 123 14.56 -8.53 0.95
C ILE A 123 15.67 -9.14 0.08
N LEU A 124 15.78 -8.68 -1.16
CA LEU A 124 16.75 -9.22 -2.11
C LEU A 124 18.08 -8.46 -2.14
N ALA A 125 18.26 -7.45 -1.28
CA ALA A 125 19.51 -6.71 -1.16
C ALA A 125 20.69 -7.68 -0.88
N ASP A 126 21.86 -7.35 -1.38
CA ASP A 126 23.07 -8.09 -1.09
C ASP A 126 23.39 -8.11 0.41
N THR A 127 23.94 -9.21 0.89
CA THR A 127 24.27 -9.44 2.31
C THR A 127 25.23 -8.38 2.88
N ASP A 128 26.02 -7.72 2.02
CA ASP A 128 26.93 -6.65 2.42
C ASP A 128 26.21 -5.32 2.74
N ALA A 129 24.97 -5.16 2.27
CA ALA A 129 24.13 -4.02 2.59
C ALA A 129 23.46 -4.24 3.95
N THR A 130 24.17 -3.95 5.05
CA THR A 130 23.58 -4.05 6.40
C THR A 130 22.42 -3.08 6.53
N ILE A 131 21.18 -3.59 6.32
CA ILE A 131 19.92 -2.87 6.51
C ILE A 131 19.25 -3.51 7.73
N GLN A 132 19.19 -2.79 8.84
CA GLN A 132 18.70 -3.30 10.11
C GLN A 132 17.87 -2.25 10.85
N GLY A 133 17.11 -2.72 11.84
CA GLY A 133 16.30 -1.87 12.71
C GLY A 133 14.88 -1.68 12.24
N VAL A 134 14.21 -0.67 12.73
CA VAL A 134 12.80 -0.40 12.45
C VAL A 134 12.70 0.77 11.47
N ILE A 135 12.00 0.55 10.36
CA ILE A 135 11.72 1.57 9.36
C ILE A 135 10.21 1.69 9.10
N ASP A 136 9.76 2.91 8.87
CA ASP A 136 8.37 3.19 8.54
C ASP A 136 8.18 3.34 7.03
N MET A 137 7.10 2.76 6.51
CA MET A 137 6.69 2.88 5.12
C MET A 137 5.30 3.49 5.03
N SER A 138 5.17 4.58 4.29
CA SER A 138 3.88 5.22 4.01
C SER A 138 3.93 6.02 2.71
N GLY A 139 2.77 6.47 2.24
CA GLY A 139 2.69 7.43 1.15
C GLY A 139 3.32 8.77 1.53
N ARG A 140 3.77 9.51 0.53
CA ARG A 140 4.42 10.83 0.73
C ARG A 140 3.42 11.96 0.98
N ARG A 141 2.15 11.77 0.64
CA ARG A 141 1.11 12.77 0.68
C ARG A 141 0.02 12.39 1.66
N ALA A 142 -0.39 13.37 2.48
CA ALA A 142 -1.58 13.24 3.31
C ALA A 142 -2.86 13.39 2.46
N TRP A 143 -3.82 12.54 2.71
CA TRP A 143 -5.14 12.54 2.09
C TRP A 143 -6.21 12.66 3.17
N THR A 144 -6.99 13.73 3.12
CA THR A 144 -8.15 13.87 4.00
C THR A 144 -9.30 13.00 3.49
N PRO A 145 -10.21 12.52 4.36
CA PRO A 145 -11.43 11.81 3.95
C PRO A 145 -12.19 12.56 2.86
N LYS A 146 -12.37 13.87 3.05
CA LYS A 146 -13.04 14.73 2.07
C LYS A 146 -12.38 14.71 0.69
N SER A 147 -11.04 14.72 0.63
CA SER A 147 -10.33 14.70 -0.66
C SER A 147 -10.40 13.33 -1.33
N VAL A 148 -10.36 12.24 -0.54
CA VAL A 148 -10.52 10.88 -1.08
C VAL A 148 -11.93 10.67 -1.60
N LEU A 149 -12.96 11.01 -0.83
CA LEU A 149 -14.36 10.90 -1.24
C LEU A 149 -14.66 11.71 -2.50
N ALA A 150 -14.11 12.94 -2.61
CA ALA A 150 -14.29 13.75 -3.81
C ALA A 150 -13.66 13.06 -5.07
N GLU A 151 -12.47 12.48 -4.93
CA GLU A 151 -11.84 11.72 -6.01
C GLU A 151 -12.65 10.46 -6.36
N MET A 152 -13.11 9.71 -5.34
CA MET A 152 -13.96 8.53 -5.55
C MET A 152 -15.24 8.86 -6.29
N THR A 153 -15.96 9.88 -5.86
CA THR A 153 -17.21 10.32 -6.51
C THR A 153 -16.97 10.69 -7.97
N LEU A 154 -15.89 11.44 -8.24
CA LEU A 154 -15.53 11.79 -9.61
C LEU A 154 -15.18 10.55 -10.45
N MET A 155 -14.40 9.63 -9.90
CA MET A 155 -14.01 8.41 -10.62
C MET A 155 -15.21 7.51 -10.88
N TRP A 156 -16.09 7.33 -9.91
CA TRP A 156 -17.30 6.55 -10.05
C TRP A 156 -18.25 7.15 -11.09
N SER A 157 -18.47 8.47 -11.05
CA SER A 157 -19.28 9.17 -12.06
C SER A 157 -18.71 8.97 -13.47
N ARG A 158 -17.41 9.06 -13.64
CA ARG A 158 -16.77 8.83 -14.95
C ARG A 158 -16.89 7.39 -15.41
N PHE A 159 -16.74 6.43 -14.51
CA PHE A 159 -16.90 5.01 -14.79
C PHE A 159 -18.33 4.71 -15.24
N THR A 160 -19.34 5.15 -14.50
CA THR A 160 -20.76 4.95 -14.84
C THR A 160 -21.15 5.65 -16.13
N ASN A 161 -20.67 6.88 -16.36
CA ASN A 161 -20.88 7.58 -17.62
C ASN A 161 -20.24 6.84 -18.82
N ALA A 162 -19.09 6.20 -18.63
CA ALA A 162 -18.48 5.38 -19.68
C ALA A 162 -19.32 4.14 -19.99
N LEU A 163 -19.81 3.45 -18.96
CA LEU A 163 -20.67 2.27 -19.13
C LEU A 163 -21.98 2.61 -19.88
N HIS A 164 -22.57 3.76 -19.59
CA HIS A 164 -23.85 4.16 -20.16
C HIS A 164 -23.71 5.06 -21.40
N HIS A 165 -22.50 5.29 -21.91
CA HIS A 165 -22.23 6.20 -23.03
C HIS A 165 -22.81 7.61 -22.82
N SER A 166 -22.85 8.10 -21.58
CA SER A 166 -23.51 9.34 -21.16
C SER A 166 -22.53 10.48 -20.86
N HIS A 167 -21.31 10.42 -21.37
CA HIS A 167 -20.34 11.50 -21.19
C HIS A 167 -20.82 12.82 -21.80
N THR A 168 -20.68 13.88 -21.01
CA THR A 168 -20.85 15.26 -21.48
C THR A 168 -19.52 15.99 -21.43
N ILE A 169 -19.40 17.13 -22.17
CA ILE A 169 -18.20 17.97 -22.09
C ILE A 169 -17.97 18.41 -20.64
N HIS A 170 -19.02 18.74 -19.90
CA HIS A 170 -18.93 19.14 -18.49
C HIS A 170 -18.36 18.01 -17.61
N SER A 171 -18.85 16.78 -17.74
CA SER A 171 -18.35 15.63 -16.97
C SER A 171 -16.89 15.28 -17.25
N LEU A 172 -16.38 15.63 -18.44
CA LEU A 172 -14.99 15.39 -18.81
C LEU A 172 -14.04 16.52 -18.36
N THR A 173 -14.57 17.76 -18.26
CA THR A 173 -13.78 18.94 -17.83
C THR A 173 -13.73 19.11 -16.32
N GLU A 174 -14.68 18.53 -15.58
CA GLU A 174 -14.66 18.55 -14.13
C GLU A 174 -13.41 17.82 -13.64
N ASN A 175 -12.53 18.54 -12.97
CA ASN A 175 -11.26 18.02 -12.49
C ASN A 175 -10.99 18.50 -11.08
N THR A 176 -10.96 17.57 -10.13
CA THR A 176 -10.43 17.87 -8.82
C THR A 176 -8.92 18.01 -8.93
N ASN A 177 -8.37 19.08 -8.38
CA ASN A 177 -6.92 19.22 -8.26
C ASN A 177 -6.51 19.13 -6.79
N PRO A 178 -6.32 17.92 -6.28
CA PRO A 178 -5.94 17.73 -4.89
C PRO A 178 -4.54 18.29 -4.59
N ALA A 179 -3.69 18.51 -5.60
CA ALA A 179 -2.39 19.14 -5.42
C ALA A 179 -2.49 20.63 -5.03
N ALA A 180 -3.60 21.28 -5.35
CA ALA A 180 -3.86 22.69 -4.99
C ALA A 180 -4.40 22.87 -3.58
N SER A 181 -4.65 21.80 -2.82
CA SER A 181 -5.13 21.89 -1.44
C SER A 181 -4.09 22.55 -0.56
N SER A 182 -4.46 23.67 0.10
CA SER A 182 -3.67 24.33 1.12
C SER A 182 -3.71 23.59 2.47
N TYR A 183 -4.46 22.49 2.57
CA TYR A 183 -4.58 21.71 3.78
C TYR A 183 -3.24 21.07 4.14
N ARG A 184 -2.72 21.44 5.28
CA ARG A 184 -1.56 20.80 5.90
C ARG A 184 -2.10 20.09 7.15
N PRO A 185 -2.16 18.74 7.13
CA PRO A 185 -2.58 18.01 8.31
C PRO A 185 -1.66 18.30 9.47
N LYS A 186 -2.22 18.36 10.67
CA LYS A 186 -1.43 18.43 11.90
C LYS A 186 -0.69 17.14 12.20
N ASP A 187 -1.10 16.06 11.53
CA ASP A 187 -0.54 14.74 11.73
C ASP A 187 0.86 14.68 11.14
N ILE A 188 1.76 14.24 11.98
CA ILE A 188 3.16 14.08 11.60
C ILE A 188 3.23 12.82 10.73
N ARG A 189 3.57 13.00 9.46
CA ARG A 189 3.94 11.87 8.59
C ARG A 189 5.09 11.10 9.24
N PRO A 190 5.08 9.74 9.20
CA PRO A 190 6.23 8.95 9.62
C PRO A 190 7.52 9.43 8.95
N ASP A 191 8.63 9.31 9.66
CA ASP A 191 9.94 9.62 9.06
C ASP A 191 10.27 8.58 7.99
N LEU A 192 10.28 9.02 6.74
CA LEU A 192 10.59 8.19 5.58
C LEU A 192 12.08 8.24 5.17
N GLY A 193 12.90 8.99 5.91
CA GLY A 193 14.33 9.06 5.67
C GLY A 193 15.01 7.70 5.77
N PRO A 194 14.82 6.94 6.87
CA PRO A 194 15.40 5.60 7.01
C PRO A 194 15.01 4.64 5.88
N LEU A 195 13.74 4.66 5.43
CA LEU A 195 13.29 3.86 4.28
C LEU A 195 13.99 4.28 2.99
N HIS A 196 14.08 5.60 2.74
CA HIS A 196 14.74 6.13 1.56
C HIS A 196 16.20 5.68 1.50
N ASP A 197 16.94 5.84 2.61
CA ASP A 197 18.35 5.47 2.71
C ASP A 197 18.56 3.95 2.60
N ALA A 198 17.68 3.15 3.20
CA ALA A 198 17.71 1.70 3.09
C ALA A 198 17.55 1.24 1.63
N LEU A 199 16.61 1.83 0.89
CA LEU A 199 16.39 1.53 -0.52
C LEU A 199 17.58 1.95 -1.41
N LEU A 200 18.23 3.08 -1.10
CA LEU A 200 19.48 3.47 -1.78
C LEU A 200 20.59 2.44 -1.54
N LYS A 201 20.75 1.97 -0.29
CA LYS A 201 21.73 0.92 0.06
C LYS A 201 21.42 -0.41 -0.64
N ALA A 202 20.13 -0.74 -0.83
CA ALA A 202 19.69 -1.91 -1.55
C ALA A 202 19.87 -1.78 -3.09
N GLY A 203 20.48 -0.70 -3.58
CA GLY A 203 20.73 -0.47 -5.01
C GLY A 203 19.55 0.15 -5.78
N GLY A 204 18.51 0.59 -5.09
CA GLY A 204 17.36 1.30 -5.69
C GLY A 204 17.57 2.82 -5.77
N GLU A 205 16.50 3.53 -6.17
CA GLU A 205 16.47 4.99 -6.29
C GLU A 205 15.96 5.71 -5.03
N GLY A 206 15.85 4.99 -3.89
CA GLY A 206 15.23 5.47 -2.67
C GLY A 206 13.71 5.40 -2.71
N TRP A 207 13.04 5.92 -1.68
CA TRP A 207 11.58 5.84 -1.55
C TRP A 207 10.87 6.83 -2.48
N ARG A 208 10.23 6.28 -3.49
CA ARG A 208 9.50 7.04 -4.51
C ARG A 208 8.26 6.28 -4.98
N PRO A 209 7.16 6.29 -4.21
CA PRO A 209 5.92 5.64 -4.65
C PRO A 209 5.39 6.29 -5.93
N LEU A 210 5.03 5.47 -6.93
CA LEU A 210 4.66 5.89 -8.27
C LEU A 210 3.17 5.75 -8.56
N VAL A 211 2.46 4.86 -7.83
CA VAL A 211 1.04 4.65 -8.04
C VAL A 211 0.25 5.84 -7.51
N SER A 212 -0.45 6.53 -8.40
CA SER A 212 -1.29 7.65 -7.99
C SER A 212 -2.55 7.18 -7.28
N MET A 213 -3.09 8.00 -6.36
CA MET A 213 -4.35 7.71 -5.67
C MET A 213 -5.49 7.39 -6.67
N ARG A 214 -5.56 8.09 -7.79
CA ARG A 214 -6.60 7.84 -8.82
C ARG A 214 -6.50 6.43 -9.40
N VAL A 215 -5.29 5.96 -9.70
CA VAL A 215 -5.09 4.58 -10.18
C VAL A 215 -5.52 3.59 -9.10
N ALA A 216 -5.10 3.81 -7.87
CA ALA A 216 -5.48 2.97 -6.74
C ALA A 216 -6.99 2.89 -6.54
N LEU A 217 -7.71 4.03 -6.58
CA LEU A 217 -9.17 4.08 -6.46
C LEU A 217 -9.88 3.39 -7.63
N MET A 218 -9.36 3.53 -8.85
CA MET A 218 -9.92 2.83 -10.02
C MET A 218 -9.76 1.31 -9.89
N GLU A 219 -8.67 0.82 -9.35
CA GLU A 219 -8.46 -0.60 -9.10
C GLU A 219 -9.42 -1.13 -8.03
N ILE A 220 -9.67 -0.38 -6.94
CA ILE A 220 -10.71 -0.74 -5.96
C ILE A 220 -12.07 -0.88 -6.62
N PHE A 221 -12.49 0.10 -7.43
CA PHE A 221 -13.77 0.00 -8.14
C PHE A 221 -13.82 -1.17 -9.12
N ALA A 222 -12.73 -1.49 -9.81
CA ALA A 222 -12.67 -2.62 -10.71
C ALA A 222 -12.85 -3.95 -9.97
N HIS A 223 -12.17 -4.14 -8.83
CA HIS A 223 -12.31 -5.36 -8.02
C HIS A 223 -13.68 -5.52 -7.39
N ARG A 224 -14.33 -4.43 -6.99
CA ARG A 224 -15.67 -4.48 -6.38
C ARG A 224 -16.84 -4.59 -7.38
N ASN A 225 -16.57 -4.58 -8.66
CA ASN A 225 -17.57 -4.75 -9.74
C ASN A 225 -17.49 -6.13 -10.43
N ASN A 226 -16.54 -6.96 -10.05
CA ASN A 226 -16.45 -8.36 -10.47
C ASN A 226 -17.06 -9.26 -9.39
#